data_ed3138aa2d0c4d4b00964c78d3901ad8
#
_entry.id   ed3138aa2d0c4d4b00964c78d3901ad8
#
_cell.length_a   1.000
_cell.length_b   1.000
_cell.length_c   1.000
_cell.angle_alpha   90.00
_cell.angle_beta   90.00
_cell.angle_gamma   90.00
#
_symmetry.space_group_name_H-M   'P 1'
#
loop_
_entity.id
_entity.type
_entity.pdbx_description
1 polymer ?
#
loop_
_entity_poly.entity_id
_entity_poly.type
_entity_poly.pdbx_seq_one_letter_code
_entity_poly.pdbx_strand_id
1 'polypeptide(L)'
;MSIIFNLLNTVINQLHALVGDWGIAIVFTTLVIRLCLLPLSFKQKSAMFKQQQFSKKIEEIKSKYNGDQTKQQEEMSKLSSESMKGMVGCLVTLLQIPIMYSLYRVFSDIPVEMGSIIVPWISNLKLPDSYHIIPFIAVVVQLLPSMITVLAPVKSARENGVRWPQLLIMGGMSMFFFAKAPVTLGIYWITSGLFSAFETILYKKFMSRTAIE
;
A
#
# COMPACT_ATOMS: atom_id res chain seq x y z
N MET A 1 18.01 -4.28 -13.17
CA MET A 1 17.00 -5.28 -12.77
C MET A 1 17.63 -6.55 -12.20
N SER A 2 18.74 -7.05 -12.75
CA SER A 2 19.43 -8.25 -12.25
C SER A 2 19.91 -8.16 -10.79
N ILE A 3 20.39 -7.00 -10.35
CA ILE A 3 20.93 -6.82 -8.98
C ILE A 3 19.82 -7.00 -7.93
N ILE A 4 18.66 -6.37 -8.13
CA ILE A 4 17.52 -6.48 -7.20
C ILE A 4 17.03 -7.93 -7.17
N PHE A 5 16.89 -8.56 -8.33
CA PHE A 5 16.49 -9.95 -8.45
C PHE A 5 17.44 -10.89 -7.69
N ASN A 6 18.76 -10.78 -7.93
CA ASN A 6 19.76 -11.64 -7.30
C ASN A 6 19.77 -11.45 -5.77
N LEU A 7 19.67 -10.21 -5.31
CA LEU A 7 19.59 -9.90 -3.88
C LEU A 7 18.36 -10.52 -3.23
N LEU A 8 17.20 -10.35 -3.84
CA LEU A 8 15.94 -10.94 -3.34
C LEU A 8 15.99 -12.46 -3.34
N ASN A 9 16.50 -13.06 -4.42
CA ASN A 9 16.64 -14.51 -4.52
C ASN A 9 17.59 -15.06 -3.44
N THR A 10 18.71 -14.39 -3.18
CA THR A 10 19.64 -14.77 -2.12
C THR A 10 18.98 -14.67 -0.75
N VAL A 11 18.31 -13.57 -0.46
CA VAL A 11 17.65 -13.35 0.84
C VAL A 11 16.56 -14.38 1.10
N ILE A 12 15.68 -14.65 0.12
CA ILE A 12 14.59 -15.60 0.31
C ILE A 12 15.09 -17.04 0.50
N ASN A 13 16.11 -17.45 -0.26
CA ASN A 13 16.70 -18.79 -0.14
C ASN A 13 17.42 -18.97 1.21
N GLN A 14 18.13 -17.96 1.69
CA GLN A 14 18.76 -18.01 3.03
C GLN A 14 17.70 -18.07 4.14
N LEU A 15 16.65 -17.27 4.04
CA LEU A 15 15.56 -17.29 5.01
C LEU A 15 14.81 -18.63 4.97
N HIS A 16 14.57 -19.18 3.80
CA HIS A 16 13.97 -20.51 3.67
C HIS A 16 14.86 -21.59 4.28
N ALA A 17 16.16 -21.56 4.07
CA ALA A 17 17.10 -22.50 4.68
C ALA A 17 17.10 -22.45 6.22
N LEU A 18 16.79 -21.28 6.81
CA LEU A 18 16.70 -21.11 8.26
C LEU A 18 15.35 -21.56 8.83
N VAL A 19 14.27 -21.31 8.10
CA VAL A 19 12.90 -21.47 8.62
C VAL A 19 12.23 -22.76 8.13
N GLY A 20 12.65 -23.29 6.97
CA GLY A 20 12.10 -24.51 6.38
C GLY A 20 10.71 -24.34 5.73
N ASP A 21 10.15 -23.13 5.69
CA ASP A 21 8.82 -22.85 5.16
C ASP A 21 8.85 -21.65 4.20
N TRP A 22 8.30 -21.83 3.00
CA TRP A 22 8.31 -20.80 1.97
C TRP A 22 7.42 -19.60 2.29
N GLY A 23 6.23 -19.81 2.85
CA GLY A 23 5.33 -18.72 3.21
C GLY A 23 5.94 -17.83 4.30
N ILE A 24 6.57 -18.44 5.31
CA ILE A 24 7.27 -17.71 6.37
C ILE A 24 8.49 -16.99 5.80
N ALA A 25 9.24 -17.60 4.88
CA ALA A 25 10.37 -16.95 4.21
C ALA A 25 9.92 -15.72 3.39
N ILE A 26 8.75 -15.77 2.73
CA ILE A 26 8.16 -14.62 2.02
C ILE A 26 7.80 -13.50 3.01
N VAL A 27 7.21 -13.82 4.16
CA VAL A 27 6.87 -12.84 5.20
C VAL A 27 8.13 -12.13 5.69
N PHE A 28 9.17 -12.87 6.10
CA PHE A 28 10.41 -12.28 6.57
C PHE A 28 11.13 -11.48 5.50
N THR A 29 11.22 -11.98 4.26
CA THR A 29 11.79 -11.22 3.14
C THR A 29 11.07 -9.89 2.95
N THR A 30 9.72 -9.92 3.01
CA THR A 30 8.91 -8.71 2.90
C THR A 30 9.21 -7.72 4.02
N LEU A 31 9.33 -8.19 5.26
CA LEU A 31 9.65 -7.34 6.41
C LEU A 31 11.04 -6.71 6.28
N VAL A 32 12.05 -7.47 5.84
CA VAL A 32 13.40 -6.94 5.59
C VAL A 32 13.37 -5.83 4.54
N ILE A 33 12.70 -6.06 3.41
CA ILE A 33 12.54 -5.05 2.36
C ILE A 33 11.83 -3.80 2.91
N ARG A 34 10.76 -3.97 3.67
CA ARG A 34 9.98 -2.87 4.26
C ARG A 34 10.81 -2.05 5.25
N LEU A 35 11.63 -2.71 6.07
CA LEU A 35 12.54 -2.04 6.99
C LEU A 35 13.60 -1.21 6.23
N CYS A 36 14.19 -1.76 5.18
CA CYS A 36 15.13 -1.03 4.34
C CYS A 36 14.48 0.19 3.65
N LEU A 37 13.22 0.08 3.26
CA LEU A 37 12.45 1.15 2.60
C LEU A 37 11.75 2.10 3.58
N LEU A 38 11.90 1.90 4.89
CA LEU A 38 11.23 2.68 5.92
C LEU A 38 11.42 4.21 5.77
N PRO A 39 12.64 4.75 5.54
CA PRO A 39 12.83 6.19 5.35
C PRO A 39 12.08 6.72 4.12
N LEU A 40 11.99 5.93 3.07
CA LEU A 40 11.23 6.28 1.87
C LEU A 40 9.72 6.24 2.13
N SER A 41 9.24 5.23 2.84
CA SER A 41 7.83 5.10 3.25
C SER A 41 7.35 6.31 4.08
N PHE A 42 8.17 6.83 4.99
CA PHE A 42 7.84 8.03 5.75
C PHE A 42 7.69 9.27 4.84
N LYS A 43 8.58 9.46 3.87
CA LYS A 43 8.45 10.54 2.87
C LYS A 43 7.17 10.39 2.05
N GLN A 44 6.81 9.16 1.64
CA GLN A 44 5.55 8.88 0.95
C GLN A 44 4.33 9.27 1.77
N LYS A 45 4.30 8.85 3.04
CA LYS A 45 3.18 9.18 3.93
C LYS A 45 3.04 10.69 4.11
N SER A 46 4.15 11.41 4.29
CA SER A 46 4.14 12.87 4.32
C SER A 46 3.53 13.48 3.06
N ALA A 47 3.92 12.99 1.89
CA ALA A 47 3.36 13.46 0.61
C ALA A 47 1.86 13.14 0.49
N MET A 48 1.42 11.95 0.90
CA MET A 48 0.00 11.56 0.91
C MET A 48 -0.84 12.46 1.83
N PHE A 49 -0.36 12.78 3.03
CA PHE A 49 -1.06 13.68 3.95
C PHE A 49 -1.17 15.10 3.37
N LYS A 50 -0.11 15.61 2.75
CA LYS A 50 -0.16 16.91 2.04
C LYS A 50 -1.18 16.90 0.89
N GLN A 51 -1.22 15.80 0.12
CA GLN A 51 -2.19 15.64 -0.97
C GLN A 51 -3.64 15.57 -0.45
N GLN A 52 -3.88 14.93 0.69
CA GLN A 52 -5.20 14.92 1.33
C GLN A 52 -5.62 16.33 1.77
N GLN A 53 -4.72 17.12 2.35
CA GLN A 53 -4.99 18.52 2.70
C GLN A 53 -5.30 19.36 1.46
N PHE A 54 -4.56 19.12 0.38
CA PHE A 54 -4.79 19.79 -0.90
C PHE A 54 -6.17 19.45 -1.49
N SER A 55 -6.55 18.17 -1.49
CA SER A 55 -7.87 17.73 -1.96
C SER A 55 -9.02 18.39 -1.16
N LYS A 56 -8.84 18.60 0.14
CA LYS A 56 -9.80 19.31 0.99
C LYS A 56 -9.95 20.77 0.58
N LYS A 57 -8.83 21.48 0.37
CA LYS A 57 -8.87 22.87 -0.10
C LYS A 57 -9.60 22.99 -1.44
N ILE A 58 -9.42 22.02 -2.34
CA ILE A 58 -10.17 21.95 -3.61
C ILE A 58 -11.68 21.79 -3.36
N GLU A 59 -12.07 20.93 -2.44
CA GLU A 59 -13.49 20.73 -2.09
C GLU A 59 -14.11 21.98 -1.44
N GLU A 60 -13.37 22.65 -0.56
CA GLU A 60 -13.77 23.90 0.06
C GLU A 60 -13.98 25.01 -1.00
N ILE A 61 -13.06 25.15 -1.98
CA ILE A 61 -13.21 26.10 -3.08
C ILE A 61 -14.44 25.76 -3.92
N LYS A 62 -14.65 24.48 -4.26
CA LYS A 62 -15.83 24.06 -5.01
C LYS A 62 -17.15 24.34 -4.30
N SER A 63 -17.19 24.14 -2.98
CA SER A 63 -18.39 24.42 -2.18
C SER A 63 -18.63 25.92 -2.00
N LYS A 64 -17.56 26.71 -1.81
CA LYS A 64 -17.63 28.14 -1.55
C LYS A 64 -18.06 28.95 -2.79
N TYR A 65 -17.60 28.54 -3.96
CA TYR A 65 -17.90 29.22 -5.23
C TYR A 65 -18.85 28.39 -6.11
N ASN A 66 -19.81 27.70 -5.47
CA ASN A 66 -20.80 26.89 -6.18
C ASN A 66 -21.67 27.79 -7.06
N GLY A 67 -21.50 27.68 -8.40
CA GLY A 67 -22.17 28.50 -9.41
C GLY A 67 -21.29 29.54 -10.12
N ASP A 68 -20.11 29.90 -9.61
CA ASP A 68 -19.17 30.83 -10.24
C ASP A 68 -17.91 30.12 -10.76
N GLN A 69 -18.03 29.54 -11.96
CA GLN A 69 -16.95 28.76 -12.58
C GLN A 69 -15.66 29.55 -12.76
N THR A 70 -15.76 30.85 -12.99
CA THR A 70 -14.60 31.72 -13.25
C THR A 70 -13.75 31.87 -11.99
N LYS A 71 -14.37 32.15 -10.85
CA LYS A 71 -13.67 32.24 -9.56
C LYS A 71 -13.14 30.91 -9.09
N GLN A 72 -13.89 29.80 -9.31
CA GLN A 72 -13.39 28.46 -9.04
C GLN A 72 -12.09 28.20 -9.80
N GLN A 73 -12.06 28.51 -11.08
CA GLN A 73 -10.91 28.22 -11.94
C GLN A 73 -9.70 29.09 -11.57
N GLU A 74 -9.93 30.36 -11.20
CA GLU A 74 -8.88 31.27 -10.74
C GLU A 74 -8.24 30.80 -9.43
N GLU A 75 -9.03 30.44 -8.42
CA GLU A 75 -8.54 29.93 -7.14
C GLU A 75 -7.91 28.54 -7.27
N MET A 76 -8.44 27.67 -8.13
CA MET A 76 -7.83 26.38 -8.44
C MET A 76 -6.49 26.54 -9.17
N SER A 77 -6.33 27.53 -10.04
CA SER A 77 -5.06 27.79 -10.74
C SER A 77 -3.97 28.28 -9.78
N LYS A 78 -4.32 29.15 -8.83
CA LYS A 78 -3.41 29.57 -7.75
C LYS A 78 -2.97 28.38 -6.90
N LEU A 79 -3.90 27.49 -6.57
CA LEU A 79 -3.62 26.30 -5.80
C LEU A 79 -2.80 25.25 -6.57
N SER A 80 -3.00 25.14 -7.88
CA SER A 80 -2.32 24.15 -8.73
C SER A 80 -0.82 24.39 -8.85
N SER A 81 -0.37 25.64 -8.76
CA SER A 81 1.07 25.97 -8.75
C SER A 81 1.79 25.40 -7.50
N GLU A 82 1.07 25.25 -6.38
CA GLU A 82 1.58 24.57 -5.19
C GLU A 82 1.53 23.03 -5.30
N SER A 83 0.62 22.50 -6.14
CA SER A 83 0.38 21.05 -6.22
C SER A 83 1.43 20.28 -7.02
N MET A 84 2.19 20.94 -7.88
CA MET A 84 3.29 20.27 -8.62
C MET A 84 4.31 19.60 -7.69
N LYS A 85 4.44 20.08 -6.45
CA LYS A 85 5.25 19.40 -5.41
C LYS A 85 4.60 18.09 -4.88
N GLY A 86 3.31 17.87 -5.13
CA GLY A 86 2.57 16.65 -4.73
C GLY A 86 2.77 15.46 -5.67
N MET A 87 3.27 15.67 -6.90
CA MET A 87 3.52 14.59 -7.87
C MET A 87 4.59 13.59 -7.43
N VAL A 88 5.42 13.94 -6.46
CA VAL A 88 6.42 13.04 -5.85
C VAL A 88 5.76 11.76 -5.28
N GLY A 89 4.50 11.83 -4.82
CA GLY A 89 3.74 10.67 -4.35
C GLY A 89 3.51 9.61 -5.43
N CYS A 90 3.28 10.02 -6.68
CA CYS A 90 3.09 9.09 -7.80
C CYS A 90 4.40 8.40 -8.21
N LEU A 91 5.54 9.12 -8.15
CA LEU A 91 6.84 8.54 -8.48
C LEU A 91 7.21 7.37 -7.58
N VAL A 92 6.80 7.41 -6.32
CA VAL A 92 7.10 6.34 -5.38
C VAL A 92 6.20 5.12 -5.62
N THR A 93 4.97 5.31 -6.08
CA THR A 93 4.11 4.20 -6.55
C THR A 93 4.73 3.50 -7.75
N LEU A 94 5.39 4.23 -8.65
CA LEU A 94 6.12 3.66 -9.78
C LEU A 94 7.32 2.80 -9.34
N LEU A 95 7.95 3.11 -8.20
CA LEU A 95 9.02 2.29 -7.63
C LEU A 95 8.51 0.91 -7.15
N GLN A 96 7.22 0.78 -6.85
CA GLN A 96 6.61 -0.49 -6.47
C GLN A 96 6.60 -1.51 -7.62
N ILE A 97 6.48 -1.03 -8.89
CA ILE A 97 6.38 -1.92 -10.06
C ILE A 97 7.65 -2.77 -10.26
N PRO A 98 8.88 -2.21 -10.23
CA PRO A 98 10.09 -3.01 -10.31
C PRO A 98 10.25 -4.03 -9.18
N ILE A 99 9.84 -3.66 -7.96
CA ILE A 99 9.88 -4.56 -6.80
C ILE A 99 8.92 -5.73 -7.01
N MET A 100 7.68 -5.43 -7.40
CA MET A 100 6.66 -6.43 -7.71
C MET A 100 7.11 -7.39 -8.80
N TYR A 101 7.64 -6.86 -9.90
CA TYR A 101 8.13 -7.68 -11.01
C TYR A 101 9.29 -8.58 -10.57
N SER A 102 10.23 -8.05 -9.80
CA SER A 102 11.35 -8.83 -9.28
C SER A 102 10.90 -9.93 -8.33
N LEU A 103 9.96 -9.65 -7.42
CA LEU A 103 9.37 -10.65 -6.53
C LEU A 103 8.61 -11.73 -7.31
N TYR A 104 7.79 -11.33 -8.29
CA TYR A 104 7.09 -12.28 -9.14
C TYR A 104 8.07 -13.22 -9.86
N ARG A 105 9.17 -12.69 -10.41
CA ARG A 105 10.22 -13.49 -11.04
C ARG A 105 10.87 -14.46 -10.04
N VAL A 106 11.27 -13.97 -8.86
CA VAL A 106 11.85 -14.82 -7.81
C VAL A 106 10.91 -15.96 -7.45
N PHE A 107 9.61 -15.67 -7.22
CA PHE A 107 8.63 -16.69 -6.88
C PHE A 107 8.34 -17.67 -8.04
N SER A 108 8.48 -17.24 -9.28
CA SER A 108 8.35 -18.11 -10.46
C SER A 108 9.52 -19.09 -10.60
N ASP A 109 10.71 -18.70 -10.17
CA ASP A 109 11.95 -19.50 -10.30
C ASP A 109 12.17 -20.49 -9.14
N ILE A 110 11.39 -20.39 -8.04
CA ILE A 110 11.48 -21.32 -6.91
C ILE A 110 10.89 -22.70 -7.29
N PRO A 111 11.34 -23.83 -6.68
CA PRO A 111 10.85 -25.19 -6.99
C PRO A 111 9.33 -25.34 -6.95
N VAL A 112 8.81 -26.30 -7.70
CA VAL A 112 7.37 -26.46 -8.00
C VAL A 112 6.53 -26.81 -6.76
N GLU A 113 7.09 -27.46 -5.75
CA GLU A 113 6.37 -27.90 -4.54
C GLU A 113 6.60 -26.93 -3.39
N MET A 114 5.82 -25.85 -3.38
CA MET A 114 5.87 -24.82 -2.35
C MET A 114 4.59 -24.87 -1.50
N GLY A 115 4.55 -25.74 -0.53
CA GLY A 115 3.57 -25.67 0.54
C GLY A 115 3.97 -24.66 1.62
N SER A 116 3.05 -24.27 2.49
CA SER A 116 3.35 -23.45 3.67
C SER A 116 2.39 -23.76 4.82
N ILE A 117 2.91 -23.69 6.02
CA ILE A 117 2.14 -23.84 7.26
C ILE A 117 1.14 -22.68 7.41
N ILE A 118 1.44 -21.49 6.85
CA ILE A 118 0.56 -20.32 6.94
C ILE A 118 -0.75 -20.54 6.17
N VAL A 119 -0.70 -21.30 5.06
CA VAL A 119 -1.83 -21.57 4.17
C VAL A 119 -1.97 -23.07 3.89
N PRO A 120 -2.31 -23.88 4.90
CA PRO A 120 -2.28 -25.34 4.82
C PRO A 120 -3.27 -25.94 3.81
N TRP A 121 -4.26 -25.16 3.37
CA TRP A 121 -5.24 -25.57 2.35
C TRP A 121 -4.72 -25.42 0.91
N ILE A 122 -3.51 -24.91 0.72
CA ILE A 122 -2.90 -24.69 -0.59
C ILE A 122 -1.64 -25.52 -0.69
N SER A 123 -1.65 -26.47 -1.62
CA SER A 123 -0.50 -27.36 -1.87
C SER A 123 0.65 -26.65 -2.61
N ASN A 124 0.36 -25.61 -3.37
CA ASN A 124 1.35 -24.89 -4.16
C ASN A 124 1.06 -23.37 -4.15
N LEU A 125 1.95 -22.60 -3.53
CA LEU A 125 1.84 -21.15 -3.39
C LEU A 125 1.94 -20.39 -4.73
N LYS A 126 2.35 -21.04 -5.83
CA LYS A 126 2.36 -20.44 -7.18
C LYS A 126 0.96 -20.40 -7.81
N LEU A 127 0.03 -21.19 -7.30
CA LEU A 127 -1.34 -21.21 -7.79
C LEU A 127 -2.19 -20.13 -7.12
N PRO A 128 -3.28 -19.69 -7.75
CA PRO A 128 -4.30 -18.87 -7.11
C PRO A 128 -4.99 -19.63 -5.98
N ASP A 129 -5.48 -18.92 -4.99
CA ASP A 129 -6.27 -19.50 -3.91
C ASP A 129 -7.68 -19.83 -4.37
N SER A 130 -7.99 -21.12 -4.50
CA SER A 130 -9.31 -21.61 -4.93
C SER A 130 -10.43 -21.24 -3.96
N TYR A 131 -10.13 -21.03 -2.67
CA TYR A 131 -11.10 -20.61 -1.65
C TYR A 131 -11.26 -19.09 -1.55
N HIS A 132 -10.41 -18.31 -2.25
CA HIS A 132 -10.42 -16.85 -2.24
C HIS A 132 -10.22 -16.22 -0.85
N ILE A 133 -9.70 -16.96 0.12
CA ILE A 133 -9.43 -16.48 1.48
C ILE A 133 -8.30 -15.46 1.47
N ILE A 134 -7.17 -15.79 0.82
CA ILE A 134 -6.00 -14.89 0.71
C ILE A 134 -6.35 -13.61 -0.07
N PRO A 135 -7.03 -13.66 -1.24
CA PRO A 135 -7.54 -12.47 -1.92
C PRO A 135 -8.38 -11.57 -1.03
N PHE A 136 -9.32 -12.14 -0.29
CA PHE A 136 -10.20 -11.38 0.60
C PHE A 136 -9.42 -10.68 1.71
N ILE A 137 -8.53 -11.41 2.41
CA ILE A 137 -7.67 -10.85 3.47
C ILE A 137 -6.76 -9.75 2.89
N ALA A 138 -6.19 -9.95 1.71
CA ALA A 138 -5.32 -8.96 1.07
C ALA A 138 -6.07 -7.65 0.79
N VAL A 139 -7.32 -7.72 0.30
CA VAL A 139 -8.17 -6.54 0.07
C VAL A 139 -8.48 -5.83 1.39
N VAL A 140 -8.90 -6.55 2.42
CA VAL A 140 -9.20 -5.97 3.74
C VAL A 140 -7.98 -5.26 4.30
N VAL A 141 -6.83 -5.91 4.29
CA VAL A 141 -5.56 -5.36 4.80
C VAL A 141 -5.10 -4.15 3.99
N GLN A 142 -5.32 -4.16 2.68
CA GLN A 142 -4.99 -3.02 1.80
C GLN A 142 -5.82 -1.77 2.14
N LEU A 143 -7.04 -1.93 2.61
CA LEU A 143 -7.91 -0.82 3.00
C LEU A 143 -7.59 -0.26 4.40
N LEU A 144 -6.90 -1.03 5.27
CA LEU A 144 -6.59 -0.63 6.64
C LEU A 144 -5.90 0.75 6.76
N PRO A 145 -4.84 1.09 6.00
CA PRO A 145 -4.19 2.39 6.12
C PRO A 145 -5.14 3.55 5.81
N SER A 146 -6.07 3.35 4.87
CA SER A 146 -7.10 4.34 4.51
C SER A 146 -8.12 4.49 5.65
N MET A 147 -8.59 3.39 6.22
CA MET A 147 -9.51 3.39 7.35
C MET A 147 -8.88 4.03 8.61
N ILE A 148 -7.62 3.72 8.91
CA ILE A 148 -6.89 4.34 10.01
C ILE A 148 -6.79 5.86 9.82
N THR A 149 -6.65 6.36 8.58
CA THR A 149 -6.62 7.80 8.31
C THR A 149 -7.97 8.46 8.55
N VAL A 150 -9.06 7.79 8.29
CA VAL A 150 -10.43 8.32 8.48
C VAL A 150 -10.88 8.26 9.94
N LEU A 151 -10.55 7.18 10.65
CA LEU A 151 -10.96 6.95 12.05
C LEU A 151 -10.18 7.79 13.07
N ALA A 152 -9.12 8.48 12.65
CA ALA A 152 -8.38 9.32 13.60
C ALA A 152 -9.19 10.55 14.01
N PRO A 153 -9.13 10.96 15.31
CA PRO A 153 -9.91 12.06 15.89
C PRO A 153 -9.41 13.47 15.49
N VAL A 154 -8.77 13.61 14.35
CA VAL A 154 -8.44 14.91 13.79
C VAL A 154 -9.75 15.49 13.26
N LYS A 155 -10.25 16.59 13.87
CA LYS A 155 -11.52 17.27 13.53
C LYS A 155 -11.74 17.43 12.01
N SER A 156 -10.68 17.57 11.24
CA SER A 156 -10.73 17.72 9.78
C SER A 156 -10.94 16.40 9.00
N ALA A 157 -10.81 15.23 9.60
CA ALA A 157 -11.03 13.95 8.92
C ALA A 157 -12.50 13.50 8.96
N ARG A 158 -13.29 14.08 9.87
CA ARG A 158 -14.71 13.73 10.08
C ARG A 158 -15.65 14.45 9.11
N GLU A 159 -15.23 15.57 8.53
CA GLU A 159 -16.05 16.36 7.59
C GLU A 159 -16.08 15.78 6.17
N ASN A 160 -15.04 15.05 5.77
CA ASN A 160 -15.05 14.35 4.49
C ASN A 160 -15.30 12.86 4.75
N GLY A 161 -16.56 12.46 4.74
CA GLY A 161 -16.98 11.07 4.89
C GLY A 161 -16.19 10.15 3.96
N VAL A 162 -15.96 8.91 4.42
CA VAL A 162 -15.40 7.85 3.59
C VAL A 162 -16.15 7.83 2.28
N ARG A 163 -15.46 8.05 1.17
CA ARG A 163 -16.07 7.91 -0.15
C ARG A 163 -16.30 6.43 -0.44
N TRP A 164 -17.33 5.87 0.16
CA TRP A 164 -17.70 4.45 0.01
C TRP A 164 -17.67 3.95 -1.43
N PRO A 165 -18.18 4.71 -2.45
CA PRO A 165 -18.10 4.26 -3.82
C PRO A 165 -16.66 4.05 -4.30
N GLN A 166 -15.73 4.93 -3.91
CA GLN A 166 -14.32 4.82 -4.27
C GLN A 166 -13.67 3.60 -3.61
N LEU A 167 -13.98 3.32 -2.32
CA LEU A 167 -13.47 2.14 -1.63
C LEU A 167 -14.03 0.84 -2.22
N LEU A 168 -15.31 0.83 -2.59
CA LEU A 168 -15.94 -0.33 -3.24
C LEU A 168 -15.34 -0.62 -4.61
N ILE A 169 -15.13 0.40 -5.43
CA ILE A 169 -14.50 0.25 -6.75
C ILE A 169 -13.06 -0.26 -6.59
N MET A 170 -12.30 0.35 -5.69
CA MET A 170 -10.90 -0.04 -5.43
C MET A 170 -10.82 -1.45 -4.85
N GLY A 171 -11.68 -1.79 -3.89
CA GLY A 171 -11.76 -3.13 -3.30
C GLY A 171 -12.17 -4.19 -4.31
N GLY A 172 -13.20 -3.92 -5.11
CA GLY A 172 -13.68 -4.84 -6.16
C GLY A 172 -12.63 -5.10 -7.23
N MET A 173 -11.94 -4.05 -7.70
CA MET A 173 -10.87 -4.20 -8.69
C MET A 173 -9.67 -4.96 -8.10
N SER A 174 -9.32 -4.71 -6.84
CA SER A 174 -8.27 -5.45 -6.13
C SER A 174 -8.65 -6.92 -5.94
N MET A 175 -9.90 -7.21 -5.58
CA MET A 175 -10.40 -8.59 -5.43
C MET A 175 -10.28 -9.37 -6.75
N PHE A 176 -10.68 -8.76 -7.87
CA PHE A 176 -10.54 -9.37 -9.19
C PHE A 176 -9.08 -9.68 -9.55
N PHE A 177 -8.17 -8.76 -9.22
CA PHE A 177 -6.73 -8.95 -9.43
C PHE A 177 -6.18 -10.08 -8.56
N PHE A 178 -6.44 -10.06 -7.26
CA PHE A 178 -5.91 -11.05 -6.32
C PHE A 178 -6.52 -12.44 -6.50
N ALA A 179 -7.77 -12.55 -6.97
CA ALA A 179 -8.40 -13.83 -7.25
C ALA A 179 -7.66 -14.66 -8.32
N LYS A 180 -6.93 -14.00 -9.22
CA LYS A 180 -6.14 -14.65 -10.28
C LYS A 180 -4.64 -14.66 -9.98
N ALA A 181 -4.20 -13.96 -8.95
CA ALA A 181 -2.79 -13.86 -8.60
C ALA A 181 -2.33 -15.10 -7.80
N PRO A 182 -1.06 -15.50 -7.94
CA PRO A 182 -0.44 -16.52 -7.09
C PRO A 182 -0.55 -16.15 -5.60
N VAL A 183 -0.72 -17.15 -4.74
CA VAL A 183 -0.78 -16.95 -3.28
C VAL A 183 0.46 -16.28 -2.72
N THR A 184 1.63 -16.54 -3.30
CA THR A 184 2.88 -15.85 -2.96
C THR A 184 2.75 -14.33 -2.97
N LEU A 185 2.09 -13.77 -4.01
CA LEU A 185 1.81 -12.34 -4.09
C LEU A 185 0.80 -11.91 -3.04
N GLY A 186 -0.20 -12.72 -2.75
CA GLY A 186 -1.18 -12.45 -1.68
C GLY A 186 -0.51 -12.32 -0.31
N ILE A 187 0.36 -13.26 0.07
CA ILE A 187 1.13 -13.24 1.33
C ILE A 187 2.00 -11.98 1.39
N TYR A 188 2.71 -11.67 0.31
CA TYR A 188 3.50 -10.43 0.22
C TYR A 188 2.62 -9.20 0.46
N TRP A 189 1.44 -9.12 -0.19
CA TRP A 189 0.54 -7.97 -0.07
C TRP A 189 -0.05 -7.80 1.32
N ILE A 190 -0.47 -8.91 1.94
CA ILE A 190 -0.96 -8.91 3.32
C ILE A 190 0.13 -8.41 4.27
N THR A 191 1.32 -8.98 4.21
CA THR A 191 2.45 -8.59 5.06
C THR A 191 2.81 -7.13 4.87
N SER A 192 2.90 -6.70 3.62
CA SER A 192 3.20 -5.32 3.21
C SER A 192 2.14 -4.33 3.68
N GLY A 193 0.87 -4.70 3.58
CA GLY A 193 -0.26 -3.88 3.99
C GLY A 193 -0.35 -3.73 5.51
N LEU A 194 -0.14 -4.81 6.27
CA LEU A 194 -0.06 -4.78 7.74
C LEU A 194 1.08 -3.87 8.20
N PHE A 195 2.25 -4.00 7.59
CA PHE A 195 3.39 -3.13 7.88
C PHE A 195 3.08 -1.66 7.57
N SER A 196 2.44 -1.39 6.44
CA SER A 196 2.01 -0.03 6.06
C SER A 196 0.96 0.55 7.02
N ALA A 197 0.04 -0.28 7.53
CA ALA A 197 -0.91 0.13 8.56
C ALA A 197 -0.18 0.52 9.86
N PHE A 198 0.76 -0.31 10.30
CA PHE A 198 1.62 -0.01 11.45
C PHE A 198 2.41 1.29 11.28
N GLU A 199 3.09 1.47 10.14
CA GLU A 199 3.77 2.73 9.81
C GLU A 199 2.84 3.94 9.84
N THR A 200 1.59 3.78 9.40
CA THR A 200 0.59 4.86 9.39
C THR A 200 0.23 5.28 10.82
N ILE A 201 0.09 4.32 11.72
CA ILE A 201 -0.15 4.58 13.15
C ILE A 201 1.03 5.31 13.77
N LEU A 202 2.26 4.82 13.51
CA LEU A 202 3.49 5.46 14.00
C LEU A 202 3.61 6.90 13.49
N TYR A 203 3.44 7.11 12.20
CA TYR A 203 3.54 8.42 11.57
C TYR A 203 2.55 9.41 12.19
N LYS A 204 1.30 9.01 12.42
CA LYS A 204 0.30 9.85 13.08
C LYS A 204 0.70 10.21 14.51
N LYS A 205 1.20 9.24 15.28
CA LYS A 205 1.65 9.47 16.65
C LYS A 205 2.81 10.48 16.72
N PHE A 206 3.72 10.43 15.75
CA PHE A 206 4.82 11.40 15.65
C PHE A 206 4.31 12.78 15.24
N MET A 207 3.46 12.88 14.23
CA MET A 207 2.90 14.16 13.78
C MET A 207 2.03 14.85 14.85
N SER A 208 1.30 14.09 15.66
CA SER A 208 0.50 14.67 16.74
C SER A 208 1.36 15.27 17.85
N ARG A 209 2.58 14.80 18.03
CA ARG A 209 3.52 15.38 19.01
C ARG A 209 4.16 16.68 18.52
N THR A 210 4.54 16.76 17.24
CA THR A 210 5.13 17.99 16.65
C THR A 210 4.13 19.11 16.41
N ALA A 211 2.84 18.85 16.51
CA ALA A 211 1.79 19.90 16.41
C ALA A 211 1.41 20.50 17.77
N ILE A 212 2.00 20.03 18.87
CA ILE A 212 1.75 20.50 20.25
C ILE A 212 2.94 21.35 20.77
N GLU A 213 4.09 21.31 20.10
CA GLU A 213 5.23 22.24 20.31
C GLU A 213 5.14 23.43 19.32
#